data_a482349567269423b9d3fbe2ff6aea83
#
_entry.id   a482349567269423b9d3fbe2ff6aea83
#
_cell.length_a   1.000
_cell.length_b   1.000
_cell.length_c   1.000
_cell.angle_alpha   90.00
_cell.angle_beta   90.00
_cell.angle_gamma   90.00
#
_symmetry.space_group_name_H-M   'P 1'
#
loop_
_entity.id
_entity.type
_entity.pdbx_description
1 polymer ?
#
loop_
_entity_poly.entity_id
_entity_poly.type
_entity_poly.pdbx_seq_one_letter_code
_entity_poly.pdbx_strand_id
1 'polypeptide(L)'
;MILSHLNISDKVRKDVLAVYHLIADAESKAHGVPISEIHFHEVGNLDAVADVTAVCLLIDKLSPDQIMASPIHVGCGQVHCAHGILPVPAPATAHILQGCPIYGGKIKGELCTPTGAALLKYFVNSFGDMPMMCVSSIGYGMGKKDFEAANCVRAMMGETDSAKDEMFELNCNVDDMTAEEIGFALERCFEAGAVEAFTIPINMKKSRPGTLIRVICKEDLKEQLIQTLFQYTSTAGIRQTKVERSILDRCIEEVETPYGKIRKKNYSGYGVNRFKYEYEDLAGIAKKEQISISQLLKNIES
;
A
#
# COMPACT_ATOMS: atom_id res chain seq x y z
N MET A 1 25.42 -16.67 -14.91
CA MET A 1 24.46 -15.57 -14.60
C MET A 1 25.19 -14.55 -13.74
N ILE A 2 25.27 -13.26 -14.13
CA ILE A 2 26.10 -12.23 -13.46
C ILE A 2 25.69 -12.03 -11.99
N LEU A 3 24.38 -12.05 -11.71
CA LEU A 3 23.84 -11.81 -10.38
C LEU A 3 24.26 -12.83 -9.30
N SER A 4 24.67 -14.05 -9.68
CA SER A 4 25.13 -15.07 -8.72
C SER A 4 26.51 -14.76 -8.12
N HIS A 5 27.26 -13.87 -8.76
CA HIS A 5 28.61 -13.47 -8.32
C HIS A 5 28.63 -12.13 -7.57
N LEU A 6 27.47 -11.44 -7.48
CA LEU A 6 27.36 -10.19 -6.75
C LEU A 6 27.12 -10.45 -5.24
N ASN A 7 27.84 -9.73 -4.38
CA ASN A 7 27.63 -9.76 -2.95
C ASN A 7 26.47 -8.84 -2.56
N ILE A 8 25.25 -9.29 -2.85
CA ILE A 8 23.99 -8.59 -2.56
C ILE A 8 23.06 -9.50 -1.74
N SER A 9 22.15 -8.89 -0.96
CA SER A 9 21.17 -9.64 -0.18
C SER A 9 20.21 -10.43 -1.08
N ASP A 10 19.62 -11.49 -0.54
CA ASP A 10 18.62 -12.29 -1.28
C ASP A 10 17.39 -11.45 -1.66
N LYS A 11 17.02 -10.47 -0.82
CA LYS A 11 15.96 -9.51 -1.11
C LYS A 11 16.29 -8.69 -2.36
N VAL A 12 17.46 -8.05 -2.38
CA VAL A 12 17.91 -7.26 -3.54
C VAL A 12 17.99 -8.11 -4.80
N ARG A 13 18.50 -9.35 -4.69
CA ARG A 13 18.54 -10.31 -5.81
C ARG A 13 17.16 -10.61 -6.35
N LYS A 14 16.18 -10.81 -5.47
CA LYS A 14 14.78 -11.05 -5.84
C LYS A 14 14.18 -9.83 -6.54
N ASP A 15 14.43 -8.62 -6.03
CA ASP A 15 13.94 -7.37 -6.60
C ASP A 15 14.50 -7.15 -8.01
N VAL A 16 15.81 -7.33 -8.19
CA VAL A 16 16.45 -7.24 -9.52
C VAL A 16 15.82 -8.21 -10.51
N LEU A 17 15.63 -9.47 -10.11
CA LEU A 17 15.00 -10.47 -10.98
C LEU A 17 13.57 -10.11 -11.33
N ALA A 18 12.79 -9.57 -10.38
CA ALA A 18 11.42 -9.14 -10.62
C ALA A 18 11.33 -7.99 -11.63
N VAL A 19 12.22 -6.98 -11.50
CA VAL A 19 12.32 -5.89 -12.48
C VAL A 19 12.66 -6.42 -13.87
N TYR A 20 13.62 -7.34 -13.98
CA TYR A 20 13.97 -7.96 -15.26
C TYR A 20 12.83 -8.81 -15.83
N HIS A 21 12.03 -9.48 -15.01
CA HIS A 21 10.85 -10.21 -15.48
C HIS A 21 9.80 -9.27 -16.09
N LEU A 22 9.57 -8.09 -15.49
CA LEU A 22 8.67 -7.08 -16.08
C LEU A 22 9.14 -6.63 -17.46
N ILE A 23 10.44 -6.41 -17.63
CA ILE A 23 11.03 -6.02 -18.92
C ILE A 23 10.90 -7.16 -19.93
N ALA A 24 11.25 -8.40 -19.54
CA ALA A 24 11.19 -9.56 -20.41
C ALA A 24 9.77 -9.85 -20.91
N ASP A 25 8.77 -9.76 -20.01
CA ASP A 25 7.36 -9.95 -20.37
C ASP A 25 6.88 -8.87 -21.36
N ALA A 26 7.29 -7.62 -21.15
CA ALA A 26 6.94 -6.53 -22.05
C ALA A 26 7.59 -6.64 -23.42
N GLU A 27 8.87 -7.01 -23.48
CA GLU A 27 9.58 -7.27 -24.75
C GLU A 27 8.96 -8.46 -25.50
N SER A 28 8.60 -9.53 -24.78
CA SER A 28 7.87 -10.68 -25.32
C SER A 28 6.58 -10.26 -26.02
N LYS A 29 5.80 -9.43 -25.35
CA LYS A 29 4.55 -8.90 -25.91
C LYS A 29 4.78 -7.96 -27.09
N ALA A 30 5.80 -7.11 -27.02
CA ALA A 30 6.13 -6.16 -28.09
C ALA A 30 6.61 -6.88 -29.35
N HIS A 31 7.39 -7.96 -29.21
CA HIS A 31 7.92 -8.74 -30.33
C HIS A 31 7.03 -9.90 -30.77
N GLY A 32 6.05 -10.30 -29.97
CA GLY A 32 5.17 -11.44 -30.25
C GLY A 32 5.89 -12.79 -30.20
N VAL A 33 6.97 -12.90 -29.42
CA VAL A 33 7.78 -14.12 -29.25
C VAL A 33 7.83 -14.56 -27.78
N PRO A 34 8.02 -15.84 -27.48
CA PRO A 34 8.18 -16.31 -26.11
C PRO A 34 9.37 -15.65 -25.39
N ILE A 35 9.28 -15.50 -24.06
CA ILE A 35 10.37 -14.93 -23.23
C ILE A 35 11.71 -15.66 -23.44
N SER A 36 11.69 -16.96 -23.69
CA SER A 36 12.88 -17.78 -23.95
C SER A 36 13.63 -17.42 -25.25
N GLU A 37 12.99 -16.71 -26.17
CA GLU A 37 13.54 -16.33 -27.48
C GLU A 37 13.88 -14.83 -27.55
N ILE A 38 13.69 -14.09 -26.46
CA ILE A 38 14.00 -12.67 -26.42
C ILE A 38 15.51 -12.47 -26.37
N HIS A 39 16.00 -11.68 -27.31
CA HIS A 39 17.33 -11.11 -27.25
C HIS A 39 17.26 -9.71 -26.65
N PHE A 40 17.81 -9.55 -25.44
CA PHE A 40 17.91 -8.24 -24.79
C PHE A 40 18.94 -7.38 -25.52
N HIS A 41 18.50 -6.65 -26.55
CA HIS A 41 19.40 -5.80 -27.36
C HIS A 41 19.89 -4.56 -26.60
N GLU A 42 19.05 -3.95 -25.78
CA GLU A 42 19.37 -2.73 -25.04
C GLU A 42 19.47 -2.94 -23.51
N VAL A 43 18.70 -3.89 -22.98
CA VAL A 43 18.58 -4.10 -21.52
C VAL A 43 19.46 -5.25 -21.00
N GLY A 44 20.07 -6.02 -21.91
CA GLY A 44 21.02 -7.10 -21.57
C GLY A 44 22.46 -6.65 -21.35
N ASN A 45 22.75 -5.37 -21.52
CA ASN A 45 24.07 -4.79 -21.32
C ASN A 45 24.44 -4.75 -19.82
N LEU A 46 25.75 -4.86 -19.54
CA LEU A 46 26.29 -4.74 -18.19
C LEU A 46 25.85 -3.44 -17.50
N ASP A 47 25.74 -2.35 -18.24
CA ASP A 47 25.28 -1.06 -17.74
C ASP A 47 23.85 -1.14 -17.19
N ALA A 48 22.93 -1.76 -17.93
CA ALA A 48 21.54 -1.92 -17.48
C ALA A 48 21.44 -2.81 -16.21
N VAL A 49 22.28 -3.87 -16.14
CA VAL A 49 22.35 -4.72 -14.95
C VAL A 49 22.88 -3.92 -13.74
N ALA A 50 23.89 -3.07 -13.97
CA ALA A 50 24.44 -2.20 -12.93
C ALA A 50 23.40 -1.18 -12.45
N ASP A 51 22.69 -0.53 -13.37
CA ASP A 51 21.67 0.48 -13.06
C ASP A 51 20.51 -0.11 -12.24
N VAL A 52 19.92 -1.22 -12.70
CA VAL A 52 18.82 -1.89 -11.98
C VAL A 52 19.29 -2.36 -10.60
N THR A 53 20.47 -2.99 -10.53
CA THR A 53 21.03 -3.48 -9.27
C THR A 53 21.32 -2.33 -8.31
N ALA A 54 21.88 -1.22 -8.80
CA ALA A 54 22.17 -0.04 -7.98
C ALA A 54 20.89 0.57 -7.40
N VAL A 55 19.82 0.72 -8.20
CA VAL A 55 18.54 1.24 -7.71
C VAL A 55 17.94 0.31 -6.65
N CYS A 56 17.91 -1.01 -6.89
CA CYS A 56 17.42 -1.98 -5.91
C CYS A 56 18.21 -1.92 -4.59
N LEU A 57 19.54 -1.82 -4.67
CA LEU A 57 20.42 -1.67 -3.49
C LEU A 57 20.16 -0.36 -2.74
N LEU A 58 19.96 0.75 -3.45
CA LEU A 58 19.70 2.04 -2.84
C LEU A 58 18.35 2.05 -2.13
N ILE A 59 17.31 1.52 -2.75
CA ILE A 59 15.97 1.41 -2.14
C ILE A 59 16.00 0.49 -0.92
N ASP A 60 16.70 -0.64 -0.98
CA ASP A 60 16.88 -1.53 0.17
C ASP A 60 17.61 -0.84 1.34
N LYS A 61 18.64 -0.05 1.04
CA LYS A 61 19.39 0.73 2.06
C LYS A 61 18.58 1.88 2.66
N LEU A 62 17.80 2.58 1.83
CA LEU A 62 16.96 3.70 2.27
C LEU A 62 15.76 3.21 3.06
N SER A 63 15.29 1.99 2.77
CA SER A 63 14.15 1.33 3.42
C SER A 63 12.95 2.27 3.65
N PRO A 64 12.45 2.97 2.61
CA PRO A 64 11.31 3.85 2.78
C PRO A 64 10.06 3.03 3.10
N ASP A 65 9.20 3.55 3.99
CA ASP A 65 7.91 2.93 4.30
C ASP A 65 6.95 2.98 3.09
N GLN A 66 7.06 4.04 2.28
CA GLN A 66 6.25 4.25 1.09
C GLN A 66 7.05 4.95 -0.01
N ILE A 67 6.81 4.54 -1.26
CA ILE A 67 7.33 5.21 -2.45
C ILE A 67 6.14 5.71 -3.26
N MET A 68 6.07 7.02 -3.44
CA MET A 68 5.05 7.68 -4.26
C MET A 68 5.69 8.32 -5.49
N ALA A 69 4.98 8.31 -6.60
CA ALA A 69 5.40 9.01 -7.81
C ALA A 69 4.28 9.88 -8.39
N SER A 70 4.67 10.98 -9.04
CA SER A 70 3.76 11.72 -9.92
C SER A 70 3.36 10.84 -11.13
N PRO A 71 2.29 11.19 -11.87
CA PRO A 71 2.05 10.60 -13.17
C PRO A 71 3.31 10.66 -14.04
N ILE A 72 3.56 9.61 -14.83
CA ILE A 72 4.81 9.42 -15.54
C ILE A 72 4.79 10.19 -16.87
N HIS A 73 5.74 11.12 -17.04
CA HIS A 73 5.94 11.82 -18.30
C HIS A 73 6.71 10.94 -19.26
N VAL A 74 6.02 10.33 -20.22
CA VAL A 74 6.64 9.43 -21.20
C VAL A 74 7.25 10.14 -22.42
N GLY A 75 6.88 11.41 -22.65
CA GLY A 75 7.22 12.14 -23.87
C GLY A 75 6.24 11.89 -25.00
N CYS A 76 6.55 12.37 -26.20
CA CYS A 76 5.72 12.19 -27.39
C CYS A 76 6.55 12.10 -28.69
N GLY A 77 5.90 11.79 -29.81
CA GLY A 77 6.54 11.69 -31.11
C GLY A 77 7.16 10.33 -31.36
N GLN A 78 8.42 10.31 -31.76
CA GLN A 78 9.13 9.10 -32.19
C GLN A 78 10.55 9.05 -31.59
N VAL A 79 11.06 7.83 -31.41
CA VAL A 79 12.42 7.55 -30.97
C VAL A 79 13.12 6.64 -31.98
N HIS A 80 14.41 6.92 -32.25
CA HIS A 80 15.28 6.04 -33.03
C HIS A 80 15.98 5.07 -32.09
N CYS A 81 15.81 3.78 -32.32
CA CYS A 81 16.42 2.71 -31.54
C CYS A 81 16.95 1.58 -32.45
N ALA A 82 17.50 0.52 -31.87
CA ALA A 82 18.00 -0.63 -32.62
C ALA A 82 16.95 -1.27 -33.56
N HIS A 83 15.67 -1.13 -33.24
CA HIS A 83 14.54 -1.66 -34.04
C HIS A 83 13.96 -0.66 -35.05
N GLY A 84 14.66 0.45 -35.30
CA GLY A 84 14.21 1.51 -36.21
C GLY A 84 13.52 2.67 -35.49
N ILE A 85 12.54 3.26 -36.16
CA ILE A 85 11.78 4.40 -35.63
C ILE A 85 10.50 3.88 -34.94
N LEU A 86 10.41 4.09 -33.65
CA LEU A 86 9.26 3.67 -32.85
C LEU A 86 8.48 4.87 -32.28
N PRO A 87 7.15 4.74 -32.07
CA PRO A 87 6.38 5.76 -31.38
C PRO A 87 6.79 5.87 -29.90
N VAL A 88 6.58 7.03 -29.29
CA VAL A 88 6.80 7.26 -27.87
C VAL A 88 5.44 7.29 -27.14
N PRO A 89 5.27 6.49 -26.06
CA PRO A 89 6.24 5.55 -25.49
C PRO A 89 6.52 4.36 -26.39
N ALA A 90 7.75 3.82 -26.35
CA ALA A 90 8.11 2.61 -27.08
C ALA A 90 7.22 1.42 -26.66
N PRO A 91 6.96 0.43 -27.54
CA PRO A 91 6.01 -0.65 -27.28
C PRO A 91 6.26 -1.37 -25.94
N ALA A 92 7.51 -1.71 -25.62
CA ALA A 92 7.84 -2.35 -24.34
C ALA A 92 7.50 -1.44 -23.14
N THR A 93 7.86 -0.15 -23.21
CA THR A 93 7.50 0.84 -22.17
C THR A 93 5.97 0.93 -21.99
N ALA A 94 5.21 0.95 -23.08
CA ALA A 94 3.75 1.00 -23.03
C ALA A 94 3.16 -0.24 -22.36
N HIS A 95 3.70 -1.43 -22.63
CA HIS A 95 3.29 -2.68 -21.99
C HIS A 95 3.62 -2.69 -20.49
N ILE A 96 4.80 -2.25 -20.08
CA ILE A 96 5.18 -2.17 -18.66
C ILE A 96 4.25 -1.23 -17.90
N LEU A 97 3.94 -0.07 -18.47
CA LEU A 97 3.16 0.97 -17.79
C LEU A 97 1.63 0.78 -17.84
N GLN A 98 1.14 -0.36 -18.33
CA GLN A 98 -0.29 -0.67 -18.24
C GLN A 98 -0.79 -0.57 -16.79
N GLY A 99 -1.86 0.22 -16.57
CA GLY A 99 -2.43 0.49 -15.23
C GLY A 99 -1.70 1.57 -14.42
N CYS A 100 -0.61 2.18 -14.95
CA CYS A 100 0.03 3.36 -14.35
C CYS A 100 -0.50 4.64 -15.00
N PRO A 101 -0.65 5.75 -14.27
CA PRO A 101 -0.99 7.04 -14.86
C PRO A 101 0.18 7.60 -15.64
N ILE A 102 -0.01 7.82 -16.94
CA ILE A 102 1.02 8.34 -17.87
C ILE A 102 0.48 9.55 -18.64
N TYR A 103 1.38 10.41 -19.08
CA TYR A 103 1.04 11.51 -20.02
C TYR A 103 2.17 11.80 -21.00
N GLY A 104 1.80 12.26 -22.22
CA GLY A 104 2.76 12.51 -23.30
C GLY A 104 3.44 13.87 -23.26
N GLY A 105 2.74 14.89 -22.79
CA GLY A 105 3.25 16.27 -22.74
C GLY A 105 3.56 16.86 -24.11
N LYS A 106 4.49 17.84 -24.15
CA LYS A 106 4.91 18.54 -25.39
C LYS A 106 6.32 18.20 -25.85
N ILE A 107 7.10 17.49 -25.03
CA ILE A 107 8.50 17.17 -25.31
C ILE A 107 8.58 16.03 -26.31
N LYS A 108 9.18 16.29 -27.47
CA LYS A 108 9.40 15.29 -28.51
C LYS A 108 10.61 14.43 -28.17
N GLY A 109 10.36 13.16 -27.90
CA GLY A 109 11.38 12.17 -27.54
C GLY A 109 10.94 11.31 -26.38
N GLU A 110 11.68 10.23 -26.14
CA GLU A 110 11.45 9.31 -25.04
C GLU A 110 12.01 9.88 -23.73
N LEU A 111 11.15 10.04 -22.74
CA LEU A 111 11.49 10.51 -21.39
C LEU A 111 11.46 9.39 -20.34
N CYS A 112 10.78 8.29 -20.66
CA CYS A 112 10.73 7.11 -19.80
C CYS A 112 11.12 5.88 -20.62
N THR A 113 12.28 5.31 -20.31
CA THR A 113 12.80 4.10 -20.94
C THR A 113 12.16 2.84 -20.36
N PRO A 114 12.24 1.66 -21.02
CA PRO A 114 11.75 0.40 -20.46
C PRO A 114 12.30 0.09 -19.07
N THR A 115 13.59 0.36 -18.83
CA THR A 115 14.22 0.16 -17.51
C THR A 115 13.62 1.07 -16.44
N GLY A 116 13.48 2.37 -16.74
CA GLY A 116 12.86 3.34 -15.82
C GLY A 116 11.40 3.00 -15.54
N ALA A 117 10.65 2.60 -16.56
CA ALA A 117 9.27 2.15 -16.44
C ALA A 117 9.14 0.94 -15.51
N ALA A 118 10.01 -0.07 -15.68
CA ALA A 118 10.00 -1.28 -14.87
C ALA A 118 10.32 -1.01 -13.39
N LEU A 119 11.30 -0.15 -13.13
CA LEU A 119 11.64 0.29 -11.77
C LEU A 119 10.47 1.03 -11.10
N LEU A 120 9.85 1.98 -11.81
CA LEU A 120 8.67 2.69 -11.28
C LEU A 120 7.51 1.72 -11.05
N LYS A 121 7.22 0.83 -11.99
CA LYS A 121 6.15 -0.16 -11.87
C LYS A 121 6.33 -1.11 -10.69
N TYR A 122 7.58 -1.46 -10.39
CA TYR A 122 7.90 -2.41 -9.33
C TYR A 122 7.89 -1.78 -7.94
N PHE A 123 8.49 -0.60 -7.79
CA PHE A 123 8.73 -0.01 -6.49
C PHE A 123 7.66 1.01 -6.02
N VAL A 124 6.94 1.65 -6.95
CA VAL A 124 5.97 2.68 -6.57
C VAL A 124 4.70 2.05 -5.99
N ASN A 125 4.38 2.44 -4.75
CA ASN A 125 3.19 1.99 -4.06
C ASN A 125 1.94 2.75 -4.51
N SER A 126 2.07 4.05 -4.82
CA SER A 126 0.95 4.88 -5.26
C SER A 126 1.41 6.00 -6.18
N PHE A 127 0.53 6.39 -7.12
CA PHE A 127 0.74 7.51 -8.01
C PHE A 127 -0.23 8.65 -7.66
N GLY A 128 0.26 9.88 -7.67
CA GLY A 128 -0.58 11.04 -7.39
C GLY A 128 0.22 12.31 -7.13
N ASP A 129 -0.45 13.27 -6.52
CA ASP A 129 0.16 14.53 -6.11
C ASP A 129 1.13 14.29 -4.95
N MET A 130 2.14 15.17 -4.84
CA MET A 130 3.10 15.14 -3.76
C MET A 130 2.37 15.33 -2.41
N PRO A 131 2.54 14.39 -1.44
CA PRO A 131 1.94 14.55 -0.12
C PRO A 131 2.59 15.73 0.63
N MET A 132 1.89 16.25 1.64
CA MET A 132 2.50 17.17 2.58
C MET A 132 3.58 16.42 3.37
N MET A 133 4.84 16.87 3.27
CA MET A 133 5.97 16.22 3.91
C MET A 133 7.07 17.21 4.29
N CYS A 134 7.79 16.90 5.36
CA CYS A 134 9.03 17.58 5.73
C CYS A 134 10.20 16.93 4.99
N VAL A 135 10.67 17.58 3.91
CA VAL A 135 11.73 17.03 3.06
C VAL A 135 13.06 17.10 3.81
N SER A 136 13.75 15.96 3.94
CA SER A 136 15.07 15.85 4.55
C SER A 136 16.21 15.80 3.53
N SER A 137 15.95 15.24 2.34
CA SER A 137 16.95 15.08 1.28
C SER A 137 16.33 15.17 -0.10
N ILE A 138 17.09 15.70 -1.06
CA ILE A 138 16.69 15.80 -2.47
C ILE A 138 17.82 15.28 -3.35
N GLY A 139 17.48 14.42 -4.29
CA GLY A 139 18.39 13.92 -5.31
C GLY A 139 17.86 14.15 -6.72
N TYR A 140 18.76 14.35 -7.67
CA TYR A 140 18.43 14.50 -9.08
C TYR A 140 19.23 13.49 -9.91
N GLY A 141 18.53 12.77 -10.77
CA GLY A 141 19.13 11.94 -11.80
C GLY A 141 18.89 12.57 -13.18
N MET A 142 19.95 12.97 -13.87
CA MET A 142 19.86 13.66 -15.15
C MET A 142 19.94 12.68 -16.32
N GLY A 143 19.06 12.85 -17.30
CA GLY A 143 19.19 12.18 -18.60
C GLY A 143 20.27 12.85 -19.47
N LYS A 144 20.82 12.08 -20.45
CA LYS A 144 21.86 12.57 -21.35
C LYS A 144 21.35 13.47 -22.49
N LYS A 145 20.03 13.40 -22.79
CA LYS A 145 19.43 14.18 -23.88
C LYS A 145 19.03 15.56 -23.37
N ASP A 146 19.36 16.59 -24.15
CA ASP A 146 18.91 17.97 -23.88
C ASP A 146 17.54 18.22 -24.50
N PHE A 147 16.65 18.80 -23.72
CA PHE A 147 15.30 19.21 -24.10
C PHE A 147 15.04 20.64 -23.62
N GLU A 148 13.95 21.24 -24.10
CA GLU A 148 13.51 22.58 -23.65
C GLU A 148 13.19 22.65 -22.15
N ALA A 149 12.89 21.50 -21.53
CA ALA A 149 12.66 21.37 -20.10
C ALA A 149 13.69 20.43 -19.48
N ALA A 150 13.87 20.56 -18.15
CA ALA A 150 14.82 19.71 -17.42
C ALA A 150 14.49 18.22 -17.60
N ASN A 151 15.46 17.48 -18.14
CA ASN A 151 15.38 16.02 -18.31
C ASN A 151 15.95 15.34 -17.08
N CYS A 152 15.17 15.27 -16.00
CA CYS A 152 15.63 14.68 -14.75
C CYS A 152 14.52 13.97 -13.99
N VAL A 153 14.91 12.96 -13.24
CA VAL A 153 14.12 12.41 -12.14
C VAL A 153 14.54 13.14 -10.86
N ARG A 154 13.58 13.70 -10.14
CA ARG A 154 13.79 14.27 -8.81
C ARG A 154 13.24 13.33 -7.76
N ALA A 155 14.08 12.81 -6.89
CA ALA A 155 13.71 12.04 -5.73
C ALA A 155 13.79 12.94 -4.48
N MET A 156 12.76 12.89 -3.65
CA MET A 156 12.72 13.58 -2.37
C MET A 156 12.47 12.55 -1.28
N MET A 157 13.28 12.60 -0.26
CA MET A 157 13.08 11.82 0.97
C MET A 157 12.66 12.77 2.08
N GLY A 158 11.76 12.34 2.92
CA GLY A 158 11.28 13.12 4.03
C GLY A 158 10.26 12.33 4.83
N GLU A 159 9.80 12.95 5.89
CA GLU A 159 8.74 12.43 6.74
C GLU A 159 7.44 13.13 6.35
N THR A 160 6.41 12.34 6.09
CA THR A 160 5.05 12.85 6.12
C THR A 160 4.68 13.00 7.59
N ASP A 161 4.00 14.09 7.98
CA ASP A 161 3.33 14.09 9.27
C ASP A 161 2.60 12.76 9.40
N SER A 162 2.96 12.01 10.45
CA SER A 162 2.60 10.60 10.71
C SER A 162 1.26 10.29 10.09
N ALA A 163 1.21 9.37 9.17
CA ALA A 163 0.07 9.08 8.34
C ALA A 163 -1.20 9.34 9.13
N LYS A 164 -1.91 10.43 8.81
CA LYS A 164 -3.27 10.57 9.29
C LYS A 164 -3.88 9.25 8.91
N ASP A 165 -4.25 8.45 9.88
CA ASP A 165 -4.77 7.10 9.65
C ASP A 165 -6.08 7.27 8.87
N GLU A 166 -5.92 7.44 7.54
CA GLU A 166 -7.02 7.74 6.62
C GLU A 166 -7.92 6.53 6.59
N MET A 167 -9.11 6.73 7.08
CA MET A 167 -10.12 5.71 7.18
C MET A 167 -11.33 6.09 6.35
N PHE A 168 -12.10 5.10 5.98
CA PHE A 168 -13.41 5.29 5.37
C PHE A 168 -14.49 4.77 6.31
N GLU A 169 -15.55 5.57 6.46
CA GLU A 169 -16.83 5.12 7.01
C GLU A 169 -17.75 4.71 5.88
N LEU A 170 -18.15 3.46 5.87
CA LEU A 170 -19.19 2.91 5.02
C LEU A 170 -20.47 2.82 5.83
N ASN A 171 -21.52 3.49 5.36
CA ASN A 171 -22.77 3.59 6.07
C ASN A 171 -23.93 3.12 5.19
N CYS A 172 -24.73 2.17 5.67
CA CYS A 172 -25.95 1.76 5.02
C CYS A 172 -27.09 1.62 6.03
N ASN A 173 -28.33 1.77 5.55
CA ASN A 173 -29.53 1.69 6.39
C ASN A 173 -30.36 0.50 5.94
N VAL A 174 -30.87 -0.27 6.89
CA VAL A 174 -31.76 -1.41 6.66
C VAL A 174 -32.99 -1.32 7.58
N ASP A 175 -34.20 -1.66 7.09
CA ASP A 175 -35.46 -1.67 7.84
C ASP A 175 -36.23 -3.00 7.68
N ASP A 176 -35.60 -4.00 7.07
CA ASP A 176 -36.19 -5.28 6.70
C ASP A 176 -35.30 -6.50 7.01
N MET A 177 -34.28 -6.31 7.88
CA MET A 177 -33.38 -7.37 8.34
C MET A 177 -33.62 -7.72 9.81
N THR A 178 -33.46 -8.99 10.15
CA THR A 178 -33.45 -9.46 11.54
C THR A 178 -32.14 -9.12 12.24
N ALA A 179 -32.13 -9.10 13.58
CA ALA A 179 -30.90 -8.88 14.35
C ALA A 179 -29.83 -9.95 14.10
N GLU A 180 -30.25 -11.20 13.81
CA GLU A 180 -29.35 -12.31 13.51
C GLU A 180 -28.68 -12.13 12.15
N GLU A 181 -29.42 -11.72 11.13
CA GLU A 181 -28.86 -11.41 9.80
C GLU A 181 -27.88 -10.24 9.86
N ILE A 182 -28.23 -9.18 10.63
CA ILE A 182 -27.33 -8.05 10.84
C ILE A 182 -26.05 -8.50 11.57
N GLY A 183 -26.19 -9.33 12.62
CA GLY A 183 -25.04 -9.89 13.34
C GLY A 183 -24.11 -10.67 12.42
N PHE A 184 -24.68 -11.52 11.56
CA PHE A 184 -23.92 -12.27 10.55
C PHE A 184 -23.20 -11.35 9.55
N ALA A 185 -23.87 -10.30 9.07
CA ALA A 185 -23.25 -9.34 8.16
C ALA A 185 -22.06 -8.61 8.83
N LEU A 186 -22.14 -8.25 10.10
CA LEU A 186 -21.04 -7.66 10.84
C LEU A 186 -19.85 -8.62 10.98
N GLU A 187 -20.09 -9.90 11.28
CA GLU A 187 -19.03 -10.92 11.32
C GLU A 187 -18.30 -11.01 9.97
N ARG A 188 -19.03 -11.03 8.86
CA ARG A 188 -18.44 -11.03 7.51
C ARG A 188 -17.61 -9.78 7.24
N CYS A 189 -18.04 -8.61 7.72
CA CYS A 189 -17.25 -7.39 7.60
C CYS A 189 -15.92 -7.48 8.37
N PHE A 190 -15.91 -8.02 9.59
CA PHE A 190 -14.69 -8.24 10.34
C PHE A 190 -13.74 -9.22 9.65
N GLU A 191 -14.26 -10.31 9.10
CA GLU A 191 -13.47 -11.28 8.33
C GLU A 191 -12.89 -10.68 7.03
N ALA A 192 -13.61 -9.74 6.42
CA ALA A 192 -13.15 -8.97 5.27
C ALA A 192 -12.16 -7.85 5.63
N GLY A 193 -11.79 -7.71 6.92
CA GLY A 193 -10.76 -6.79 7.38
C GLY A 193 -11.29 -5.43 7.85
N ALA A 194 -12.57 -5.32 8.21
CA ALA A 194 -13.07 -4.11 8.86
C ALA A 194 -12.30 -3.83 10.15
N VAL A 195 -11.92 -2.57 10.36
CA VAL A 195 -11.29 -2.12 11.61
C VAL A 195 -12.31 -2.04 12.73
N GLU A 196 -13.54 -1.64 12.39
CA GLU A 196 -14.68 -1.56 13.28
C GLU A 196 -15.97 -1.77 12.49
N ALA A 197 -16.95 -2.42 13.07
CA ALA A 197 -18.29 -2.56 12.49
C ALA A 197 -19.32 -2.59 13.61
N PHE A 198 -20.31 -1.72 13.54
CA PHE A 198 -21.33 -1.59 14.57
C PHE A 198 -22.64 -1.07 14.01
N THR A 199 -23.68 -1.13 14.84
CA THR A 199 -25.02 -0.69 14.47
C THR A 199 -25.51 0.45 15.34
N ILE A 200 -26.36 1.30 14.76
CA ILE A 200 -27.03 2.40 15.44
C ILE A 200 -28.53 2.31 15.10
N PRO A 201 -29.44 2.24 16.08
CA PRO A 201 -30.87 2.33 15.86
C PRO A 201 -31.25 3.70 15.27
N ILE A 202 -32.04 3.70 14.21
CA ILE A 202 -32.48 4.92 13.52
C ILE A 202 -33.97 4.88 13.22
N ASN A 203 -34.56 6.05 13.00
CA ASN A 203 -35.86 6.18 12.37
C ASN A 203 -35.70 6.58 10.92
N MET A 204 -36.25 5.79 10.01
CA MET A 204 -36.20 6.02 8.57
C MET A 204 -37.45 6.75 8.09
N LYS A 205 -37.48 7.09 6.78
CA LYS A 205 -38.68 7.69 6.14
C LYS A 205 -39.90 6.84 6.41
N LYS A 206 -41.08 7.46 6.42
CA LYS A 206 -42.37 6.83 6.74
C LYS A 206 -42.46 6.28 8.15
N SER A 207 -41.68 6.86 9.11
CA SER A 207 -41.65 6.47 10.53
C SER A 207 -41.32 5.00 10.76
N ARG A 208 -40.51 4.39 9.92
CA ARG A 208 -40.06 3.02 10.08
C ARG A 208 -38.85 2.95 11.01
N PRO A 209 -38.87 2.10 12.03
CA PRO A 209 -37.68 1.78 12.75
C PRO A 209 -36.70 1.07 11.81
N GLY A 210 -35.41 1.37 11.92
CA GLY A 210 -34.37 0.74 11.11
C GLY A 210 -33.05 0.73 11.84
N THR A 211 -32.05 0.18 11.18
CA THR A 211 -30.70 0.06 11.69
C THR A 211 -29.73 0.70 10.70
N LEU A 212 -28.88 1.61 11.19
CA LEU A 212 -27.70 2.07 10.48
C LEU A 212 -26.59 1.08 10.79
N ILE A 213 -26.05 0.45 9.75
CA ILE A 213 -24.80 -0.33 9.82
C ILE A 213 -23.69 0.59 9.43
N ARG A 214 -22.66 0.70 10.29
CA ARG A 214 -21.45 1.47 10.08
C ARG A 214 -20.24 0.57 10.10
N VAL A 215 -19.40 0.66 9.07
CA VAL A 215 -18.16 -0.09 8.95
C VAL A 215 -17.02 0.90 8.75
N ILE A 216 -15.94 0.75 9.51
CA ILE A 216 -14.74 1.57 9.40
C ILE A 216 -13.63 0.70 8.82
N CYS A 217 -13.00 1.18 7.75
CA CYS A 217 -11.97 0.44 7.04
C CYS A 217 -10.87 1.33 6.48
N LYS A 218 -9.75 0.71 6.11
CA LYS A 218 -8.71 1.34 5.30
C LYS A 218 -9.14 1.43 3.84
N GLU A 219 -8.50 2.31 3.08
CA GLU A 219 -8.83 2.54 1.68
C GLU A 219 -8.65 1.30 0.80
N ASP A 220 -7.60 0.53 1.04
CA ASP A 220 -7.28 -0.69 0.28
C ASP A 220 -8.34 -1.79 0.42
N LEU A 221 -9.09 -1.83 1.53
CA LEU A 221 -10.16 -2.79 1.79
C LEU A 221 -11.56 -2.27 1.50
N LYS A 222 -11.68 -1.00 1.11
CA LYS A 222 -12.98 -0.32 0.91
C LYS A 222 -13.89 -1.04 -0.07
N GLU A 223 -13.40 -1.35 -1.26
CA GLU A 223 -14.21 -1.99 -2.31
C GLU A 223 -14.64 -3.41 -1.91
N GLN A 224 -13.78 -4.16 -1.24
CA GLN A 224 -14.11 -5.49 -0.72
C GLN A 224 -15.23 -5.42 0.32
N LEU A 225 -15.17 -4.45 1.23
CA LEU A 225 -16.19 -4.26 2.26
C LEU A 225 -17.51 -3.74 1.71
N ILE A 226 -17.48 -2.92 0.66
CA ILE A 226 -18.69 -2.52 -0.09
C ILE A 226 -19.35 -3.76 -0.70
N GLN A 227 -18.60 -4.65 -1.34
CA GLN A 227 -19.14 -5.90 -1.87
C GLN A 227 -19.71 -6.78 -0.77
N THR A 228 -19.01 -6.90 0.37
CA THR A 228 -19.49 -7.65 1.54
C THR A 228 -20.82 -7.09 2.07
N LEU A 229 -20.94 -5.78 2.22
CA LEU A 229 -22.19 -5.15 2.66
C LEU A 229 -23.34 -5.39 1.67
N PHE A 230 -23.13 -5.28 0.38
CA PHE A 230 -24.16 -5.58 -0.61
C PHE A 230 -24.54 -7.06 -0.64
N GLN A 231 -23.60 -7.95 -0.38
CA GLN A 231 -23.86 -9.40 -0.39
C GLN A 231 -24.65 -9.86 0.84
N TYR A 232 -24.39 -9.28 2.00
CA TYR A 232 -24.92 -9.77 3.29
C TYR A 232 -25.95 -8.85 3.94
N THR A 233 -26.35 -7.77 3.27
CA THR A 233 -27.45 -6.90 3.74
C THR A 233 -28.45 -6.64 2.64
N SER A 234 -29.64 -6.19 3.02
CA SER A 234 -30.71 -5.79 2.09
C SER A 234 -30.54 -4.38 1.51
N THR A 235 -29.45 -3.68 1.87
CA THR A 235 -29.25 -2.29 1.46
C THR A 235 -29.10 -2.15 -0.05
N ALA A 236 -29.76 -1.13 -0.62
CA ALA A 236 -29.61 -0.75 -2.03
C ALA A 236 -28.53 0.34 -2.26
N GLY A 237 -27.92 0.85 -1.19
CA GLY A 237 -26.93 1.93 -1.33
C GLY A 237 -26.08 2.14 -0.08
N ILE A 238 -24.80 2.42 -0.32
CA ILE A 238 -23.79 2.64 0.72
C ILE A 238 -23.23 4.05 0.57
N ARG A 239 -23.28 4.83 1.64
CA ARG A 239 -22.62 6.14 1.73
C ARG A 239 -21.19 5.94 2.19
N GLN A 240 -20.28 6.65 1.56
CA GLN A 240 -18.84 6.58 1.86
C GLN A 240 -18.38 7.96 2.33
N THR A 241 -17.68 7.99 3.44
CA THR A 241 -17.11 9.23 3.98
C THR A 241 -15.67 8.97 4.37
N LYS A 242 -14.74 9.76 3.83
CA LYS A 242 -13.35 9.74 4.26
C LYS A 242 -13.26 10.44 5.62
N VAL A 243 -12.64 9.79 6.60
CA VAL A 243 -12.45 10.31 7.94
C VAL A 243 -10.99 10.26 8.35
N GLU A 244 -10.57 11.26 9.10
CA GLU A 244 -9.26 11.28 9.75
C GLU A 244 -9.40 10.78 11.18
N ARG A 245 -8.44 9.99 11.63
CA ARG A 245 -8.42 9.44 12.97
C ARG A 245 -7.15 9.87 13.70
N SER A 246 -7.30 10.46 14.88
CA SER A 246 -6.18 10.69 15.78
C SER A 246 -6.01 9.50 16.70
N ILE A 247 -4.84 8.89 16.68
CA ILE A 247 -4.52 7.70 17.47
C ILE A 247 -3.31 7.97 18.36
N LEU A 248 -3.25 7.31 19.51
CA LEU A 248 -2.06 7.25 20.33
C LEU A 248 -1.09 6.20 19.78
N ASP A 249 0.18 6.46 19.88
CA ASP A 249 1.21 5.44 19.63
C ASP A 249 0.98 4.24 20.54
N ARG A 250 1.19 3.05 19.99
CA ARG A 250 0.95 1.81 20.70
C ARG A 250 2.16 0.91 20.65
N CYS A 251 2.63 0.49 21.83
CA CYS A 251 3.67 -0.52 21.98
C CYS A 251 3.11 -1.67 22.84
N ILE A 252 3.42 -2.90 22.45
CA ILE A 252 3.06 -4.10 23.21
C ILE A 252 4.35 -4.65 23.80
N GLU A 253 4.36 -4.87 25.12
CA GLU A 253 5.45 -5.52 25.84
C GLU A 253 4.92 -6.72 26.62
N GLU A 254 5.75 -7.74 26.80
CA GLU A 254 5.45 -8.84 27.72
C GLU A 254 5.95 -8.48 29.11
N VAL A 255 5.10 -8.60 30.12
CA VAL A 255 5.41 -8.34 31.51
C VAL A 255 5.30 -9.64 32.30
N GLU A 256 6.30 -9.94 33.10
CA GLU A 256 6.25 -11.07 34.05
C GLU A 256 5.33 -10.73 35.22
N THR A 257 4.43 -11.64 35.53
CA THR A 257 3.52 -11.53 36.67
C THR A 257 3.56 -12.81 37.50
N PRO A 258 3.02 -12.83 38.73
CA PRO A 258 2.88 -14.06 39.53
C PRO A 258 2.13 -15.20 38.83
N TYR A 259 1.37 -14.87 37.78
CA TYR A 259 0.56 -15.80 36.97
C TYR A 259 1.18 -16.17 35.63
N GLY A 260 2.43 -15.72 35.38
CA GLY A 260 3.15 -15.88 34.12
C GLY A 260 3.19 -14.60 33.29
N LYS A 261 3.60 -14.73 32.04
CA LYS A 261 3.72 -13.62 31.09
C LYS A 261 2.35 -13.12 30.64
N ILE A 262 2.17 -11.81 30.67
CA ILE A 262 0.98 -11.11 30.19
C ILE A 262 1.41 -10.00 29.25
N ARG A 263 0.71 -9.85 28.13
CA ARG A 263 0.93 -8.74 27.22
C ARG A 263 0.30 -7.47 27.76
N LYS A 264 1.10 -6.42 27.80
CA LYS A 264 0.73 -5.07 28.24
C LYS A 264 0.82 -4.12 27.05
N LYS A 265 -0.29 -3.47 26.75
CA LYS A 265 -0.38 -2.42 25.71
C LYS A 265 -0.13 -1.07 26.36
N ASN A 266 0.96 -0.42 25.97
CA ASN A 266 1.25 0.95 26.35
C ASN A 266 0.78 1.90 25.24
N TYR A 267 0.18 3.00 25.63
CA TYR A 267 -0.31 4.05 24.74
C TYR A 267 0.32 5.37 25.14
N SER A 268 0.90 6.10 24.17
CA SER A 268 1.51 7.42 24.39
C SER A 268 1.15 8.38 23.26
N GLY A 269 1.12 9.66 23.56
CA GLY A 269 0.82 10.72 22.60
C GLY A 269 -0.12 11.77 23.17
N TYR A 270 -0.19 12.93 22.53
CA TYR A 270 -1.06 14.03 22.93
C TYR A 270 -0.94 14.40 24.44
N GLY A 271 0.26 14.24 25.02
CA GLY A 271 0.51 14.49 26.44
C GLY A 271 -0.05 13.44 27.39
N VAL A 272 -0.48 12.29 26.88
CA VAL A 272 -1.07 11.19 27.66
C VAL A 272 -0.19 9.96 27.61
N ASN A 273 0.01 9.31 28.76
CA ASN A 273 0.62 7.98 28.86
C ASN A 273 -0.29 7.09 29.68
N ARG A 274 -0.66 5.94 29.14
CA ARG A 274 -1.50 4.95 29.82
C ARG A 274 -1.24 3.56 29.29
N PHE A 275 -1.64 2.56 30.05
CA PHE A 275 -1.52 1.16 29.65
C PHE A 275 -2.79 0.38 29.96
N LYS A 276 -2.89 -0.79 29.34
CA LYS A 276 -3.83 -1.85 29.72
C LYS A 276 -3.21 -3.22 29.42
N TYR A 277 -3.60 -4.22 30.17
CA TYR A 277 -3.27 -5.60 29.86
C TYR A 277 -4.20 -6.16 28.77
N GLU A 278 -3.70 -7.14 27.98
CA GLU A 278 -4.51 -7.83 26.99
C GLU A 278 -5.65 -8.62 27.64
N TYR A 279 -6.84 -8.41 27.13
CA TYR A 279 -8.04 -9.07 27.66
C TYR A 279 -7.96 -10.60 27.56
N GLU A 280 -7.49 -11.13 26.43
CA GLU A 280 -7.36 -12.57 26.19
C GLU A 280 -6.47 -13.25 27.24
N ASP A 281 -5.34 -12.62 27.57
CA ASP A 281 -4.41 -13.12 28.57
C ASP A 281 -5.04 -13.09 29.95
N LEU A 282 -5.67 -11.96 30.33
CA LEU A 282 -6.40 -11.82 31.60
C LEU A 282 -7.54 -12.83 31.71
N ALA A 283 -8.34 -13.00 30.66
CA ALA A 283 -9.46 -13.92 30.66
C ALA A 283 -9.01 -15.39 30.78
N GLY A 284 -7.89 -15.74 30.11
CA GLY A 284 -7.29 -17.07 30.22
C GLY A 284 -6.83 -17.38 31.63
N ILE A 285 -6.14 -16.46 32.28
CA ILE A 285 -5.66 -16.61 33.66
C ILE A 285 -6.82 -16.63 34.64
N ALA A 286 -7.78 -15.68 34.52
CA ALA A 286 -8.94 -15.59 35.41
C ALA A 286 -9.77 -16.88 35.40
N LYS A 287 -9.95 -17.51 34.23
CA LYS A 287 -10.61 -18.82 34.11
C LYS A 287 -9.81 -19.94 34.79
N LYS A 288 -8.48 -19.97 34.61
CA LYS A 288 -7.62 -20.99 35.21
C LYS A 288 -7.60 -20.90 36.75
N GLU A 289 -7.47 -19.68 37.27
CA GLU A 289 -7.37 -19.41 38.70
C GLU A 289 -8.76 -19.31 39.40
N GLN A 290 -9.85 -19.39 38.63
CA GLN A 290 -11.24 -19.28 39.12
C GLN A 290 -11.52 -17.97 39.88
N ILE A 291 -10.91 -16.85 39.44
CA ILE A 291 -11.11 -15.52 40.05
C ILE A 291 -11.67 -14.56 39.00
N SER A 292 -12.19 -13.43 39.45
CA SER A 292 -12.65 -12.38 38.55
C SER A 292 -11.45 -11.63 37.95
N ILE A 293 -11.60 -11.07 36.72
CA ILE A 293 -10.58 -10.23 36.07
C ILE A 293 -10.22 -9.05 36.99
N SER A 294 -11.19 -8.47 37.72
CA SER A 294 -10.96 -7.37 38.66
C SER A 294 -10.05 -7.78 39.81
N GLN A 295 -10.23 -9.00 40.33
CA GLN A 295 -9.38 -9.55 41.41
C GLN A 295 -7.97 -9.85 40.87
N LEU A 296 -7.89 -10.41 39.68
CA LEU A 296 -6.60 -10.67 38.99
C LEU A 296 -5.79 -9.38 38.81
N LEU A 297 -6.41 -8.31 38.31
CA LEU A 297 -5.73 -7.02 38.13
C LEU A 297 -5.19 -6.46 39.45
N LYS A 298 -5.95 -6.51 40.53
CA LYS A 298 -5.47 -6.09 41.85
C LYS A 298 -4.25 -6.90 42.34
N ASN A 299 -4.25 -8.20 42.07
CA ASN A 299 -3.13 -9.07 42.45
C ASN A 299 -1.87 -8.85 41.58
N ILE A 300 -2.02 -8.36 40.35
CA ILE A 300 -0.89 -8.04 39.45
C ILE A 300 -0.28 -6.67 39.82
N GLU A 301 -1.09 -5.73 40.31
CA GLU A 301 -0.69 -4.36 40.64
C GLU A 301 -0.22 -4.19 42.08
N SER A 302 -0.39 -5.21 42.90
CA SER A 302 0.08 -5.26 44.28
C SER A 302 1.51 -5.77 44.38
#